data_4da2b686cc1fa13ae40240e7e4aa629d
#
_entry.id   4da2b686cc1fa13ae40240e7e4aa629d
#
_cell.length_a   1.000
_cell.length_b   1.000
_cell.length_c   1.000
_cell.angle_alpha   90.00
_cell.angle_beta   90.00
_cell.angle_gamma   90.00
#
_symmetry.space_group_name_H-M   'P 1'
#
loop_
_entity.id
_entity.type
_entity.pdbx_description
1 polymer ?
#
loop_
_entity_poly.entity_id
_entity_poly.type
_entity_poly.pdbx_seq_one_letter_code
_entity_poly.pdbx_strand_id
1 'polypeptide(L)'
;MQIKQPEDFISRNRTIKHNHLYLVDDFQGNIQYQNTSGLGMYHLDTRFLSCFDIKLHGTDPIPLLSSTEMGYLSTIVFTDGPIITTTLEGKPYELKPESIQLKRETVLYGHQFERYWLISYNPDPIYLEVALTFDADFKDMFEIRGMVQLPNRPPLRPPMLDTSGQNPVLIFSYKDLSERNLQTGIRFVDLKPEFVPDAPIATVVYRMLLKPREPVNFNYEIQTIINDKMMNAGSIEASVSTMDEALTHLNFRSRKMHGGMAFFESDNEDFNEMMSRNQKDMNMLMTNTDEGSYVAAGIPWYVALFGRDSLITSRFALPFTPIIAKESLKILAKYQGKDDNPARDEEPGKILHELRVGELARLGEIPHTPYYGSVDATPLFIITLYEYFTWTDDKETLCELWPHAVKAMEWIDRNLKQHKLGYSTYRTMCERGILQQGWKDSHDSVMDELGVVGSPPIAXXXLRSLKCRVTFIWPSATWPAWQTSWRTGPCGSA
;
A
#
# COMPACT_ATOMS: atom_id res chain seq x y z
N MET A 1 -23.11 12.98 9.49
CA MET A 1 -22.54 12.17 8.41
C MET A 1 -22.33 10.76 8.98
N GLN A 2 -23.13 9.77 8.54
CA GLN A 2 -22.93 8.40 9.02
C GLN A 2 -21.66 7.83 8.37
N ILE A 3 -20.65 7.58 9.16
CA ILE A 3 -19.46 6.87 8.71
C ILE A 3 -19.92 5.44 8.41
N LYS A 4 -19.85 5.03 7.15
CA LYS A 4 -20.12 3.64 6.77
C LYS A 4 -19.19 2.74 7.57
N GLN A 5 -19.76 1.75 8.23
CA GLN A 5 -19.00 0.83 9.08
C GLN A 5 -17.91 0.11 8.26
N PRO A 6 -16.72 -0.08 8.79
CA PRO A 6 -15.63 -0.75 8.08
C PRO A 6 -15.90 -2.20 7.69
N GLU A 7 -16.91 -2.83 8.31
CA GLU A 7 -17.23 -4.25 8.11
C GLU A 7 -17.62 -4.59 6.66
N ASP A 8 -18.27 -3.66 5.95
CA ASP A 8 -18.65 -3.90 4.55
C ASP A 8 -17.47 -3.82 3.57
N PHE A 9 -16.37 -3.21 3.97
CA PHE A 9 -15.20 -3.02 3.11
C PHE A 9 -14.32 -4.28 3.03
N ILE A 10 -14.12 -4.94 4.16
CA ILE A 10 -13.13 -6.02 4.28
C ILE A 10 -13.59 -7.32 3.62
N SER A 11 -14.89 -7.60 3.61
CA SER A 11 -15.42 -8.89 3.17
C SER A 11 -15.63 -9.04 1.66
N ARG A 12 -15.50 -7.95 0.87
CA ARG A 12 -15.89 -7.95 -0.55
C ARG A 12 -14.85 -7.41 -1.51
N ASN A 13 -13.73 -6.89 -1.00
CA ASN A 13 -12.71 -6.27 -1.83
C ASN A 13 -11.48 -7.17 -1.92
N ARG A 14 -10.78 -7.09 -3.05
CA ARG A 14 -9.54 -7.80 -3.28
C ARG A 14 -8.41 -6.78 -3.33
N THR A 15 -7.22 -7.21 -2.92
CA THR A 15 -6.05 -6.34 -2.93
C THR A 15 -4.84 -7.09 -3.47
N ILE A 16 -4.05 -6.40 -4.30
CA ILE A 16 -2.69 -6.80 -4.66
C ILE A 16 -1.78 -5.58 -4.56
N LYS A 17 -0.50 -5.80 -4.30
CA LYS A 17 0.44 -4.70 -4.07
C LYS A 17 1.85 -5.09 -4.51
N HIS A 18 2.58 -4.11 -5.05
CA HIS A 18 4.02 -4.21 -5.28
C HIS A 18 4.66 -2.87 -4.98
N ASN A 19 5.43 -2.81 -3.90
CA ASN A 19 6.03 -1.58 -3.38
C ASN A 19 4.98 -0.48 -3.13
N HIS A 20 5.05 0.66 -3.80
CA HIS A 20 4.11 1.77 -3.63
C HIS A 20 2.86 1.66 -4.52
N LEU A 21 2.87 0.70 -5.45
CA LEU A 21 1.75 0.48 -6.37
C LEU A 21 0.82 -0.57 -5.77
N TYR A 22 -0.47 -0.25 -5.64
CA TYR A 22 -1.45 -1.22 -5.16
C TYR A 22 -2.80 -1.02 -5.84
N LEU A 23 -3.51 -2.12 -5.98
CA LEU A 23 -4.84 -2.18 -6.58
C LEU A 23 -5.82 -2.70 -5.55
N VAL A 24 -6.95 -2.00 -5.43
CA VAL A 24 -8.09 -2.43 -4.63
C VAL A 24 -9.30 -2.46 -5.57
N ASP A 25 -9.84 -3.65 -5.79
CA ASP A 25 -11.00 -3.82 -6.64
C ASP A 25 -12.07 -4.67 -5.93
N ASP A 26 -13.25 -4.76 -6.50
CA ASP A 26 -14.32 -5.60 -5.93
C ASP A 26 -14.09 -7.07 -6.30
N PHE A 27 -14.97 -7.95 -5.83
CA PHE A 27 -14.87 -9.39 -6.06
C PHE A 27 -14.85 -9.76 -7.55
N GLN A 28 -15.45 -8.92 -8.40
CA GLN A 28 -15.47 -9.10 -9.86
C GLN A 28 -14.27 -8.47 -10.56
N GLY A 29 -13.37 -7.81 -9.79
CA GLY A 29 -12.22 -7.13 -10.36
C GLY A 29 -12.53 -5.75 -10.93
N ASN A 30 -13.67 -5.17 -10.58
CA ASN A 30 -14.09 -3.86 -11.07
C ASN A 30 -13.76 -2.77 -10.05
N ILE A 31 -13.59 -1.56 -10.54
CA ILE A 31 -13.48 -0.32 -9.76
C ILE A 31 -14.69 0.52 -10.17
N GLN A 32 -15.67 0.63 -9.29
CA GLN A 32 -16.92 1.31 -9.58
C GLN A 32 -16.70 2.80 -9.84
N TYR A 33 -17.35 3.32 -10.88
CA TYR A 33 -17.25 4.74 -11.24
C TYR A 33 -17.72 5.63 -10.08
N GLN A 34 -16.97 6.72 -9.83
CA GLN A 34 -17.23 7.68 -8.76
C GLN A 34 -17.32 7.07 -7.36
N ASN A 35 -16.63 5.93 -7.13
CA ASN A 35 -16.67 5.29 -5.83
C ASN A 35 -15.96 6.15 -4.75
N THR A 36 -16.52 6.08 -3.53
CA THR A 36 -15.93 6.65 -2.33
C THR A 36 -15.50 5.57 -1.34
N SER A 37 -15.52 4.31 -1.79
CA SER A 37 -15.21 3.16 -0.96
C SER A 37 -13.71 2.81 -0.91
N GLY A 38 -12.88 3.56 -1.63
CA GLY A 38 -11.44 3.30 -1.68
C GLY A 38 -11.00 2.33 -2.76
N LEU A 39 -11.91 1.91 -3.64
CA LEU A 39 -11.52 1.12 -4.82
C LEU A 39 -10.68 1.98 -5.77
N GLY A 40 -9.66 1.37 -6.37
CA GLY A 40 -8.79 2.09 -7.30
C GLY A 40 -7.41 1.47 -7.41
N MET A 41 -6.66 1.93 -8.40
CA MET A 41 -5.21 1.68 -8.46
C MET A 41 -4.50 2.92 -7.93
N TYR A 42 -3.63 2.70 -6.97
CA TYR A 42 -2.92 3.78 -6.27
C TYR A 42 -1.43 3.65 -6.49
N HIS A 43 -0.78 4.79 -6.63
CA HIS A 43 0.67 4.85 -6.53
C HIS A 43 1.02 5.92 -5.49
N LEU A 44 1.74 5.53 -4.46
CA LEU A 44 1.94 6.38 -3.28
C LEU A 44 0.57 6.73 -2.69
N ASP A 45 0.28 7.99 -2.40
CA ASP A 45 -0.98 8.42 -1.79
C ASP A 45 -2.02 8.90 -2.82
N THR A 46 -1.79 8.68 -4.13
CA THR A 46 -2.65 9.19 -5.21
C THR A 46 -3.34 8.05 -5.95
N ARG A 47 -4.63 8.21 -6.24
CA ARG A 47 -5.42 7.25 -7.03
C ARG A 47 -5.24 7.55 -8.53
N PHE A 48 -4.54 6.66 -9.25
CA PHE A 48 -4.24 6.79 -10.68
C PHE A 48 -5.31 6.14 -11.57
N LEU A 49 -6.10 5.20 -11.03
CA LEU A 49 -7.24 4.62 -11.75
C LEU A 49 -8.44 4.62 -10.78
N SER A 50 -9.50 5.34 -11.16
CA SER A 50 -10.70 5.54 -10.31
C SER A 50 -11.92 4.78 -10.83
N CYS A 51 -11.82 4.21 -12.06
CA CYS A 51 -12.87 3.37 -12.63
C CYS A 51 -12.23 2.30 -13.51
N PHE A 52 -12.71 1.09 -13.37
CA PHE A 52 -12.48 -0.01 -14.32
C PHE A 52 -13.73 -0.89 -14.32
N ASP A 53 -14.25 -1.17 -15.53
CA ASP A 53 -15.40 -2.05 -15.70
C ASP A 53 -15.19 -2.89 -16.97
N ILE A 54 -15.66 -4.14 -16.94
CA ILE A 54 -15.59 -5.05 -18.08
C ILE A 54 -16.98 -5.56 -18.43
N LYS A 55 -17.31 -5.55 -19.72
CA LYS A 55 -18.57 -6.12 -20.25
C LYS A 55 -18.26 -7.10 -21.37
N LEU A 56 -18.99 -8.23 -21.39
CA LEU A 56 -19.00 -9.18 -22.49
C LEU A 56 -20.27 -8.93 -23.30
N HIS A 57 -20.09 -8.41 -24.51
CA HIS A 57 -21.21 -8.13 -25.42
C HIS A 57 -22.33 -7.33 -24.73
N GLY A 58 -21.93 -6.34 -23.91
CA GLY A 58 -22.84 -5.45 -23.18
C GLY A 58 -23.36 -5.99 -21.86
N THR A 59 -23.05 -7.23 -21.47
CA THR A 59 -23.49 -7.84 -20.21
C THR A 59 -22.32 -8.00 -19.21
N ASP A 60 -22.65 -8.06 -17.93
CA ASP A 60 -21.65 -8.34 -16.90
C ASP A 60 -21.21 -9.80 -16.97
N PRO A 61 -19.89 -10.08 -17.01
CA PRO A 61 -19.43 -11.46 -16.91
C PRO A 61 -19.66 -12.00 -15.49
N ILE A 62 -19.94 -13.30 -15.41
CA ILE A 62 -20.25 -13.98 -14.13
C ILE A 62 -18.95 -14.58 -13.58
N PRO A 63 -18.47 -14.14 -12.40
CA PRO A 63 -17.24 -14.69 -11.85
C PRO A 63 -17.43 -16.12 -11.33
N LEU A 64 -16.52 -17.01 -11.70
CA LEU A 64 -16.45 -18.41 -11.25
C LEU A 64 -15.34 -18.63 -10.23
N LEU A 65 -14.23 -17.88 -10.36
CA LEU A 65 -13.07 -17.96 -9.48
C LEU A 65 -12.49 -16.57 -9.34
N SER A 66 -12.07 -16.24 -8.12
CA SER A 66 -11.39 -14.98 -7.86
C SER A 66 -10.30 -15.24 -6.81
N SER A 67 -9.04 -14.96 -7.14
CA SER A 67 -7.89 -15.23 -6.26
C SER A 67 -6.87 -14.10 -6.30
N THR A 68 -6.35 -13.74 -5.13
CA THR A 68 -5.20 -12.83 -4.95
C THR A 68 -4.13 -13.49 -4.07
N GLU A 69 -4.04 -14.81 -4.13
CA GLU A 69 -3.23 -15.62 -3.20
C GLU A 69 -1.76 -15.20 -3.13
N MET A 70 -1.19 -14.74 -4.25
CA MET A 70 0.23 -14.37 -4.29
C MET A 70 0.51 -12.93 -3.80
N GLY A 71 -0.53 -12.13 -3.59
CA GLY A 71 -0.39 -10.74 -3.12
C GLY A 71 0.05 -9.73 -4.19
N TYR A 72 0.65 -10.18 -5.30
CA TYR A 72 1.05 -9.35 -6.44
C TYR A 72 0.38 -9.78 -7.75
N LEU A 73 -0.33 -10.89 -7.71
CA LEU A 73 -1.06 -11.49 -8.86
C LEU A 73 -2.52 -11.68 -8.47
N SER A 74 -3.41 -11.19 -9.30
CA SER A 74 -4.84 -11.45 -9.24
C SER A 74 -5.23 -12.32 -10.43
N THR A 75 -6.04 -13.34 -10.19
CA THR A 75 -6.62 -14.18 -11.25
C THR A 75 -8.12 -14.23 -11.05
N ILE A 76 -8.87 -13.93 -12.10
CA ILE A 76 -10.34 -14.10 -12.12
C ILE A 76 -10.71 -14.93 -13.35
N VAL A 77 -11.58 -15.90 -13.15
CA VAL A 77 -12.19 -16.66 -14.23
C VAL A 77 -13.67 -16.34 -14.25
N PHE A 78 -14.15 -15.97 -15.41
CA PHE A 78 -15.56 -15.62 -15.64
C PHE A 78 -16.19 -16.54 -16.68
N THR A 79 -17.51 -16.54 -16.68
CA THR A 79 -18.31 -17.09 -17.78
C THR A 79 -19.35 -16.04 -18.24
N ASP A 80 -20.03 -16.33 -19.33
CA ASP A 80 -21.06 -15.47 -19.88
C ASP A 80 -22.44 -15.76 -19.28
N GLY A 81 -23.27 -14.72 -19.25
CA GLY A 81 -24.71 -14.83 -19.08
C GLY A 81 -25.41 -14.95 -20.46
N PRO A 82 -26.70 -14.64 -20.53
CA PRO A 82 -27.42 -14.65 -21.83
C PRO A 82 -26.84 -13.57 -22.77
N ILE A 83 -26.39 -13.99 -23.95
CA ILE A 83 -25.82 -13.10 -24.99
C ILE A 83 -26.46 -13.43 -26.32
N ILE A 84 -26.83 -12.40 -27.07
CA ILE A 84 -27.23 -12.53 -28.49
C ILE A 84 -26.13 -11.87 -29.32
N THR A 85 -25.46 -12.64 -30.14
CA THR A 85 -24.38 -12.19 -31.00
C THR A 85 -24.68 -12.47 -32.48
N THR A 86 -23.65 -12.53 -33.32
CA THR A 86 -23.82 -12.87 -34.74
C THR A 86 -22.82 -13.96 -35.15
N THR A 87 -23.27 -14.81 -36.07
CA THR A 87 -22.41 -15.79 -36.75
C THR A 87 -21.56 -15.10 -37.83
N LEU A 88 -20.65 -15.85 -38.46
CA LEU A 88 -19.85 -15.38 -39.60
C LEU A 88 -20.72 -14.90 -40.76
N GLU A 89 -21.94 -15.45 -40.92
CA GLU A 89 -22.87 -15.06 -41.94
C GLU A 89 -23.70 -13.83 -41.59
N GLY A 90 -23.45 -13.21 -40.41
CA GLY A 90 -24.18 -12.04 -39.91
C GLY A 90 -25.58 -12.34 -39.39
N LYS A 91 -25.91 -13.62 -39.14
CA LYS A 91 -27.22 -14.02 -38.59
C LYS A 91 -27.17 -13.87 -37.04
N PRO A 92 -28.28 -13.39 -36.44
CA PRO A 92 -28.39 -13.41 -34.98
C PRO A 92 -28.21 -14.82 -34.41
N TYR A 93 -27.47 -14.93 -33.33
CA TYR A 93 -27.15 -16.21 -32.69
C TYR A 93 -27.25 -16.03 -31.18
N GLU A 94 -28.16 -16.76 -30.55
CA GLU A 94 -28.32 -16.76 -29.10
C GLU A 94 -27.35 -17.78 -28.52
N LEU A 95 -26.39 -17.29 -27.71
CA LEU A 95 -25.41 -18.15 -27.04
C LEU A 95 -26.09 -18.95 -25.93
N LYS A 96 -25.72 -20.21 -25.83
CA LYS A 96 -26.05 -21.00 -24.65
C LYS A 96 -25.26 -20.38 -23.48
N PRO A 97 -25.89 -19.94 -22.38
CA PRO A 97 -25.17 -19.39 -21.25
C PRO A 97 -24.09 -20.34 -20.75
N GLU A 98 -23.04 -19.77 -20.15
CA GLU A 98 -21.90 -20.50 -19.61
C GLU A 98 -21.10 -21.22 -20.70
N SER A 99 -21.04 -20.66 -21.90
CA SER A 99 -20.34 -21.24 -23.04
C SER A 99 -19.08 -20.47 -23.44
N ILE A 100 -18.79 -19.35 -22.78
CA ILE A 100 -17.55 -18.60 -22.97
C ILE A 100 -16.78 -18.58 -21.64
N GLN A 101 -15.52 -18.91 -21.67
CA GLN A 101 -14.61 -18.71 -20.55
C GLN A 101 -13.76 -17.48 -20.80
N LEU A 102 -13.76 -16.55 -19.86
CA LEU A 102 -12.85 -15.41 -19.85
C LEU A 102 -11.97 -15.53 -18.61
N LYS A 103 -10.66 -15.61 -18.82
CA LYS A 103 -9.68 -15.56 -17.74
C LYS A 103 -8.96 -14.22 -17.78
N ARG A 104 -8.92 -13.50 -16.65
CA ARG A 104 -8.18 -12.26 -16.49
C ARG A 104 -7.07 -12.47 -15.47
N GLU A 105 -5.85 -12.07 -15.80
CA GLU A 105 -4.72 -12.00 -14.88
C GLU A 105 -4.23 -10.57 -14.80
N THR A 106 -4.04 -10.09 -13.57
CA THR A 106 -3.50 -8.78 -13.27
C THR A 106 -2.23 -8.96 -12.43
N VAL A 107 -1.11 -8.38 -12.86
CA VAL A 107 0.17 -8.43 -12.13
C VAL A 107 0.66 -7.01 -11.89
N LEU A 108 1.12 -6.74 -10.66
CA LEU A 108 1.75 -5.45 -10.33
C LEU A 108 3.26 -5.63 -10.22
N TYR A 109 4.02 -4.86 -11.04
CA TYR A 109 5.48 -4.77 -10.96
C TYR A 109 5.92 -3.44 -11.58
N GLY A 110 6.05 -2.40 -10.76
CA GLY A 110 6.35 -1.05 -11.25
C GLY A 110 5.16 -0.38 -11.94
N HIS A 111 4.40 -1.17 -12.69
CA HIS A 111 3.12 -0.78 -13.30
C HIS A 111 2.19 -2.01 -13.31
N GLN A 112 0.98 -1.84 -13.81
CA GLN A 112 -0.01 -2.92 -13.83
C GLN A 112 0.01 -3.57 -15.21
N PHE A 113 0.17 -4.89 -15.24
CA PHE A 113 0.05 -5.72 -16.45
C PHE A 113 -1.30 -6.42 -16.41
N GLU A 114 -1.97 -6.46 -17.55
CA GLU A 114 -3.27 -7.11 -17.75
C GLU A 114 -3.18 -8.10 -18.89
N ARG A 115 -3.68 -9.31 -18.67
CA ARG A 115 -3.70 -10.38 -19.66
C ARG A 115 -5.06 -11.08 -19.63
N TYR A 116 -5.62 -11.26 -20.80
CA TYR A 116 -6.93 -11.88 -20.99
C TYR A 116 -6.85 -13.06 -21.93
N TRP A 117 -7.58 -14.14 -21.61
CA TRP A 117 -7.80 -15.27 -22.50
C TRP A 117 -9.29 -15.51 -22.60
N LEU A 118 -9.79 -15.66 -23.85
CA LEU A 118 -11.17 -16.00 -24.12
C LEU A 118 -11.19 -17.32 -24.89
N ILE A 119 -12.08 -18.22 -24.48
CA ILE A 119 -12.30 -19.51 -25.14
C ILE A 119 -13.82 -19.69 -25.30
N SER A 120 -14.27 -19.97 -26.55
CA SER A 120 -15.67 -20.28 -26.81
C SER A 120 -15.84 -21.81 -26.87
N TYR A 121 -16.82 -22.31 -26.15
CA TYR A 121 -17.25 -23.72 -26.22
C TYR A 121 -18.47 -23.89 -27.09
N ASN A 122 -18.92 -22.85 -27.81
CA ASN A 122 -19.98 -22.93 -28.79
C ASN A 122 -19.52 -23.76 -29.99
N PRO A 123 -20.42 -24.48 -30.65
CA PRO A 123 -20.03 -25.31 -31.80
C PRO A 123 -19.66 -24.49 -33.04
N ASP A 124 -20.19 -23.27 -33.16
CA ASP A 124 -19.99 -22.40 -34.31
C ASP A 124 -19.10 -21.21 -33.97
N PRO A 125 -18.33 -20.69 -34.94
CA PRO A 125 -17.61 -19.44 -34.73
C PRO A 125 -18.58 -18.27 -34.50
N ILE A 126 -18.26 -17.39 -33.54
CA ILE A 126 -19.10 -16.26 -33.14
C ILE A 126 -18.28 -14.99 -33.04
N TYR A 127 -18.93 -13.85 -33.29
CA TYR A 127 -18.33 -12.55 -32.98
C TYR A 127 -18.64 -12.17 -31.51
N LEU A 128 -17.65 -11.72 -30.81
CA LEU A 128 -17.81 -11.27 -29.42
C LEU A 128 -17.17 -9.90 -29.23
N GLU A 129 -17.83 -9.04 -28.46
CA GLU A 129 -17.27 -7.77 -28.02
C GLU A 129 -16.88 -7.85 -26.55
N VAL A 130 -15.69 -7.35 -26.23
CA VAL A 130 -15.24 -7.09 -24.85
C VAL A 130 -15.05 -5.58 -24.73
N ALA A 131 -15.87 -4.94 -23.90
CA ALA A 131 -15.76 -3.51 -23.64
C ALA A 131 -15.07 -3.30 -22.31
N LEU A 132 -14.07 -2.43 -22.29
CA LEU A 132 -13.34 -2.01 -21.08
C LEU A 132 -13.54 -0.51 -20.89
N THR A 133 -13.91 -0.11 -19.69
CA THR A 133 -14.18 1.28 -19.35
C THR A 133 -13.18 1.73 -18.28
N PHE A 134 -12.61 2.94 -18.44
CA PHE A 134 -11.56 3.47 -17.58
C PHE A 134 -11.84 4.91 -17.19
N ASP A 135 -11.41 5.29 -15.96
CA ASP A 135 -11.36 6.69 -15.53
C ASP A 135 -10.22 6.89 -14.53
N ALA A 136 -9.72 8.12 -14.43
CA ALA A 136 -8.65 8.49 -13.50
C ALA A 136 -8.97 9.87 -12.90
N ASP A 137 -9.06 9.94 -11.56
CA ASP A 137 -9.42 11.19 -10.88
C ASP A 137 -8.25 11.84 -10.13
N PHE A 138 -7.14 11.15 -9.99
CA PHE A 138 -5.90 11.63 -9.33
C PHE A 138 -6.13 12.21 -7.93
N LYS A 139 -7.16 11.73 -7.23
CA LYS A 139 -7.44 12.18 -5.87
C LYS A 139 -6.42 11.63 -4.88
N ASP A 140 -6.06 12.50 -3.93
CA ASP A 140 -5.29 12.09 -2.76
C ASP A 140 -6.16 11.18 -1.88
N MET A 141 -5.56 10.22 -1.20
CA MET A 141 -6.30 9.28 -0.36
C MET A 141 -7.08 9.97 0.77
N PHE A 142 -6.60 11.09 1.29
CA PHE A 142 -7.33 11.86 2.32
C PHE A 142 -8.58 12.54 1.75
N GLU A 143 -8.57 12.89 0.45
CA GLU A 143 -9.78 13.38 -0.23
C GLU A 143 -10.80 12.24 -0.38
N ILE A 144 -10.36 11.04 -0.78
CA ILE A 144 -11.24 9.87 -0.97
C ILE A 144 -11.92 9.49 0.35
N ARG A 145 -11.16 9.56 1.46
CA ARG A 145 -11.66 9.30 2.81
C ARG A 145 -12.60 10.41 3.32
N GLY A 146 -12.70 11.53 2.61
CA GLY A 146 -13.52 12.67 3.02
C GLY A 146 -12.95 13.45 4.20
N MET A 147 -11.66 13.27 4.52
CA MET A 147 -11.02 13.94 5.65
C MET A 147 -10.62 15.38 5.31
N VAL A 148 -10.15 15.60 4.09
CA VAL A 148 -9.72 16.91 3.59
C VAL A 148 -10.27 17.08 2.18
N GLN A 149 -10.66 18.28 1.82
CA GLN A 149 -11.03 18.62 0.46
C GLN A 149 -9.97 19.58 -0.09
N LEU A 150 -9.44 19.28 -1.26
CA LEU A 150 -8.42 20.11 -1.89
C LEU A 150 -9.09 21.39 -2.43
N PRO A 151 -8.80 22.58 -1.86
CA PRO A 151 -9.40 23.81 -2.37
C PRO A 151 -8.85 24.15 -3.75
N ASN A 152 -9.74 24.64 -4.62
CA ASN A 152 -9.37 25.10 -5.99
C ASN A 152 -8.69 24.01 -6.82
N ARG A 153 -9.13 22.75 -6.66
CA ARG A 153 -8.60 21.63 -7.45
C ARG A 153 -8.67 21.93 -8.94
N PRO A 154 -7.56 21.84 -9.68
CA PRO A 154 -7.60 22.04 -11.15
C PRO A 154 -8.52 21.01 -11.82
N PRO A 155 -9.19 21.38 -12.91
CA PRO A 155 -10.01 20.43 -13.65
C PRO A 155 -9.14 19.35 -14.32
N LEU A 156 -9.68 18.16 -14.42
CA LEU A 156 -9.03 17.08 -15.18
C LEU A 156 -9.07 17.43 -16.68
N ARG A 157 -8.03 17.02 -17.38
CA ARG A 157 -8.03 17.12 -18.85
C ARG A 157 -8.85 15.95 -19.43
N PRO A 158 -9.58 16.15 -20.51
CA PRO A 158 -10.24 15.03 -21.19
C PRO A 158 -9.24 13.94 -21.57
N PRO A 159 -9.62 12.66 -21.49
CA PRO A 159 -8.71 11.59 -21.91
C PRO A 159 -8.36 11.72 -23.40
N MET A 160 -7.13 11.34 -23.74
CA MET A 160 -6.60 11.47 -25.11
C MET A 160 -6.07 10.10 -25.56
N LEU A 161 -6.40 9.72 -26.79
CA LEU A 161 -5.83 8.52 -27.42
C LEU A 161 -4.64 8.93 -28.29
N ASP A 162 -3.45 8.50 -27.91
CA ASP A 162 -2.23 8.69 -28.69
C ASP A 162 -2.00 7.44 -29.56
N THR A 163 -2.03 7.63 -30.86
CA THR A 163 -1.77 6.57 -31.85
C THR A 163 -0.48 6.81 -32.65
N SER A 164 0.37 7.72 -32.18
CA SER A 164 1.62 8.06 -32.89
C SER A 164 2.66 6.95 -32.81
N GLY A 165 2.60 6.12 -31.76
CA GLY A 165 3.51 5.00 -31.57
C GLY A 165 3.00 3.69 -32.17
N GLN A 166 3.80 2.63 -32.00
CA GLN A 166 3.43 1.29 -32.46
C GLN A 166 2.16 0.78 -31.76
N ASN A 167 2.05 1.05 -30.48
CA ASN A 167 0.92 0.65 -29.64
C ASN A 167 0.13 1.88 -29.22
N PRO A 168 -1.20 1.91 -29.41
CA PRO A 168 -2.00 3.05 -28.96
C PRO A 168 -1.98 3.16 -27.43
N VAL A 169 -2.01 4.40 -26.93
CA VAL A 169 -2.01 4.68 -25.49
C VAL A 169 -3.19 5.64 -25.18
N LEU A 170 -4.07 5.21 -24.29
CA LEU A 170 -5.12 6.07 -23.74
C LEU A 170 -4.53 6.79 -22.53
N ILE A 171 -4.53 8.13 -22.55
CA ILE A 171 -3.83 8.95 -21.54
C ILE A 171 -4.84 9.82 -20.78
N PHE A 172 -4.85 9.69 -19.47
CA PHE A 172 -5.50 10.61 -18.53
C PHE A 172 -4.43 11.51 -17.93
N SER A 173 -4.73 12.80 -17.73
CA SER A 173 -3.72 13.77 -17.27
C SER A 173 -4.29 14.74 -16.25
N TYR A 174 -3.49 15.06 -15.24
CA TYR A 174 -3.81 16.03 -14.20
C TYR A 174 -2.54 16.81 -13.83
N LYS A 175 -2.65 18.12 -13.78
CA LYS A 175 -1.56 18.96 -13.25
C LYS A 175 -1.96 19.40 -11.85
N ASP A 176 -1.27 18.90 -10.84
CA ASP A 176 -1.60 19.14 -9.45
C ASP A 176 -1.20 20.58 -9.01
N LEU A 177 -1.68 21.01 -7.83
CA LEU A 177 -1.38 22.34 -7.31
C LEU A 177 0.09 22.51 -6.88
N SER A 178 0.83 21.41 -6.74
CA SER A 178 2.28 21.44 -6.50
C SER A 178 3.09 21.41 -7.79
N GLU A 179 2.43 21.69 -8.94
CA GLU A 179 3.02 21.81 -10.29
C GLU A 179 3.51 20.48 -10.89
N ARG A 180 3.15 19.32 -10.31
CA ARG A 180 3.49 18.02 -10.89
C ARG A 180 2.50 17.64 -11.98
N ASN A 181 3.01 17.07 -13.06
CA ASN A 181 2.18 16.45 -14.10
C ASN A 181 2.00 14.98 -13.73
N LEU A 182 0.75 14.58 -13.48
CA LEU A 182 0.39 13.19 -13.18
C LEU A 182 -0.37 12.62 -14.39
N GLN A 183 -0.01 11.39 -14.81
CA GLN A 183 -0.70 10.74 -15.93
C GLN A 183 -0.91 9.26 -15.63
N THR A 184 -2.03 8.73 -16.13
CA THR A 184 -2.28 7.30 -16.26
C THR A 184 -2.28 6.98 -17.75
N GLY A 185 -1.33 6.17 -18.17
CA GLY A 185 -1.22 5.72 -19.56
C GLY A 185 -1.66 4.25 -19.66
N ILE A 186 -2.67 3.96 -20.51
CA ILE A 186 -3.11 2.60 -20.76
C ILE A 186 -2.63 2.22 -22.16
N ARG A 187 -1.62 1.34 -22.23
CA ARG A 187 -0.95 0.94 -23.47
C ARG A 187 -1.47 -0.41 -23.93
N PHE A 188 -2.09 -0.46 -25.12
CA PHE A 188 -2.68 -1.68 -25.68
C PHE A 188 -1.61 -2.40 -26.53
N VAL A 189 -1.19 -3.59 -26.10
CA VAL A 189 0.05 -4.21 -26.59
C VAL A 189 -0.16 -5.06 -27.85
N ASP A 190 -1.17 -5.93 -27.86
CA ASP A 190 -1.35 -6.91 -28.95
C ASP A 190 -2.50 -6.51 -29.88
N LEU A 191 -3.72 -6.89 -29.51
CA LEU A 191 -4.91 -6.48 -30.24
C LEU A 191 -5.17 -5.01 -29.96
N LYS A 192 -5.50 -4.26 -31.02
CA LYS A 192 -5.83 -2.83 -30.89
C LYS A 192 -7.35 -2.73 -30.72
N PRO A 193 -7.83 -2.16 -29.61
CA PRO A 193 -9.26 -1.94 -29.45
C PRO A 193 -9.74 -0.74 -30.27
N GLU A 194 -11.05 -0.68 -30.52
CA GLU A 194 -11.70 0.51 -31.01
C GLU A 194 -12.01 1.44 -29.84
N PHE A 195 -11.65 2.70 -29.98
CA PHE A 195 -11.99 3.72 -28.99
C PHE A 195 -13.42 4.21 -29.28
N VAL A 196 -14.27 4.24 -28.25
CA VAL A 196 -15.65 4.71 -28.38
C VAL A 196 -15.68 6.22 -28.13
N PRO A 197 -15.83 7.04 -29.18
CA PRO A 197 -15.92 8.49 -28.97
C PRO A 197 -17.25 8.83 -28.30
N ASP A 198 -17.31 9.95 -27.63
CA ASP A 198 -18.52 10.51 -27.02
C ASP A 198 -19.11 9.68 -25.87
N ALA A 199 -18.42 8.61 -25.43
CA ALA A 199 -18.82 7.91 -24.22
C ALA A 199 -18.59 8.82 -23.01
N PRO A 200 -19.45 8.80 -22.00
CA PRO A 200 -19.27 9.66 -20.82
C PRO A 200 -18.03 9.30 -20.02
N ILE A 201 -17.49 8.11 -20.21
CA ILE A 201 -16.27 7.61 -19.58
C ILE A 201 -15.46 6.92 -20.68
N ALA A 202 -14.14 7.00 -20.64
CA ALA A 202 -13.28 6.43 -21.69
C ALA A 202 -13.51 4.93 -21.83
N THR A 203 -14.05 4.51 -22.96
CA THR A 203 -14.39 3.11 -23.26
C THR A 203 -13.67 2.65 -24.51
N VAL A 204 -13.09 1.45 -24.45
CA VAL A 204 -12.50 0.77 -25.61
C VAL A 204 -13.20 -0.57 -25.81
N VAL A 205 -13.31 -1.00 -27.06
CA VAL A 205 -14.00 -2.24 -27.43
C VAL A 205 -13.08 -3.11 -28.28
N TYR A 206 -12.88 -4.33 -27.84
CA TYR A 206 -12.24 -5.39 -28.62
C TYR A 206 -13.35 -6.18 -29.31
N ARG A 207 -13.34 -6.20 -30.66
CA ARG A 207 -14.24 -7.06 -31.47
C ARG A 207 -13.40 -8.20 -32.00
N MET A 208 -13.79 -9.41 -31.65
CA MET A 208 -13.02 -10.60 -32.00
C MET A 208 -13.90 -11.76 -32.48
N LEU A 209 -13.34 -12.56 -33.39
CA LEU A 209 -13.95 -13.79 -33.83
C LEU A 209 -13.44 -14.93 -32.93
N LEU A 210 -14.34 -15.55 -32.20
CA LEU A 210 -14.03 -16.72 -31.39
C LEU A 210 -14.39 -17.98 -32.14
N LYS A 211 -13.41 -18.81 -32.48
CA LYS A 211 -13.63 -20.14 -33.05
C LYS A 211 -13.78 -21.15 -31.91
N PRO A 212 -14.50 -22.26 -32.16
CA PRO A 212 -14.69 -23.27 -31.11
C PRO A 212 -13.39 -23.78 -30.53
N ARG A 213 -13.21 -23.61 -29.22
CA ARG A 213 -12.08 -24.08 -28.39
C ARG A 213 -10.70 -23.49 -28.76
N GLU A 214 -10.65 -22.48 -29.66
CA GLU A 214 -9.40 -21.77 -29.93
C GLU A 214 -9.30 -20.56 -29.00
N PRO A 215 -8.21 -20.42 -28.21
CA PRO A 215 -8.06 -19.26 -27.33
C PRO A 215 -7.72 -18.00 -28.12
N VAL A 216 -8.31 -16.89 -27.74
CA VAL A 216 -7.95 -15.55 -28.20
C VAL A 216 -7.42 -14.76 -27.00
N ASN A 217 -6.27 -14.10 -27.17
CA ASN A 217 -5.61 -13.36 -26.10
C ASN A 217 -5.52 -11.89 -26.46
N PHE A 218 -5.57 -11.03 -25.43
CA PHE A 218 -5.15 -9.64 -25.57
C PHE A 218 -4.53 -9.16 -24.26
N ASN A 219 -3.65 -8.19 -24.38
CA ASN A 219 -2.88 -7.65 -23.25
C ASN A 219 -2.87 -6.14 -23.30
N TYR A 220 -2.83 -5.51 -22.12
CA TYR A 220 -2.55 -4.08 -22.00
C TYR A 220 -1.82 -3.82 -20.68
N GLU A 221 -1.26 -2.63 -20.54
CA GLU A 221 -0.55 -2.19 -19.35
C GLU A 221 -1.12 -0.86 -18.89
N ILE A 222 -1.16 -0.66 -17.57
CA ILE A 222 -1.54 0.63 -16.98
C ILE A 222 -0.32 1.18 -16.27
N GLN A 223 0.17 2.32 -16.76
CA GLN A 223 1.41 2.95 -16.32
C GLN A 223 1.08 4.23 -15.54
N THR A 224 1.74 4.42 -14.40
CA THR A 224 1.67 5.67 -13.63
C THR A 224 2.88 6.53 -14.00
N ILE A 225 2.64 7.77 -14.38
CA ILE A 225 3.67 8.69 -14.89
C ILE A 225 3.61 9.97 -14.06
N ILE A 226 4.78 10.41 -13.57
CA ILE A 226 4.90 11.65 -12.79
C ILE A 226 6.02 12.49 -13.43
N ASN A 227 5.70 13.72 -13.84
CA ASN A 227 6.62 14.64 -14.49
C ASN A 227 7.32 13.98 -15.70
N ASP A 228 6.54 13.31 -16.53
CA ASP A 228 6.96 12.64 -17.76
C ASP A 228 7.91 11.46 -17.53
N LYS A 229 8.03 11.01 -16.28
CA LYS A 229 8.80 9.80 -15.94
C LYS A 229 7.84 8.69 -15.51
N MET A 230 7.91 7.56 -16.18
CA MET A 230 7.17 6.37 -15.77
C MET A 230 7.69 5.94 -14.39
N MET A 231 6.77 5.73 -13.46
CA MET A 231 7.10 5.24 -12.13
C MET A 231 7.39 3.76 -12.23
N ASN A 232 8.60 3.39 -11.92
CA ASN A 232 9.10 2.01 -12.00
C ASN A 232 9.00 1.33 -10.62
N ALA A 233 9.42 0.09 -10.58
CA ALA A 233 9.45 -0.71 -9.35
C ALA A 233 10.47 -0.19 -8.31
N GLY A 234 11.24 0.84 -8.66
CA GLY A 234 12.31 1.41 -7.85
C GLY A 234 13.68 1.19 -8.52
N SER A 235 14.69 1.93 -8.10
CA SER A 235 16.03 1.83 -8.70
C SER A 235 16.71 0.50 -8.41
N ILE A 236 16.22 -0.25 -7.41
CA ILE A 236 16.81 -1.52 -6.97
C ILE A 236 16.30 -2.70 -7.81
N GLU A 237 15.18 -2.52 -8.52
CA GLU A 237 14.53 -3.62 -9.23
C GLU A 237 14.72 -3.50 -10.75
N ALA A 238 14.81 -4.68 -11.39
CA ALA A 238 15.01 -4.75 -12.83
C ALA A 238 13.84 -4.14 -13.60
N SER A 239 14.13 -3.44 -14.68
CA SER A 239 13.10 -3.00 -15.62
C SER A 239 12.58 -4.23 -16.37
N VAL A 240 11.27 -4.36 -16.52
CA VAL A 240 10.64 -5.47 -17.25
C VAL A 240 9.73 -4.91 -18.35
N SER A 241 9.60 -5.67 -19.41
CA SER A 241 8.80 -5.28 -20.57
C SER A 241 7.55 -6.14 -20.76
N THR A 242 7.46 -7.26 -20.06
CA THR A 242 6.36 -8.20 -20.20
C THR A 242 5.89 -8.71 -18.85
N MET A 243 4.64 -9.16 -18.81
CA MET A 243 4.07 -9.81 -17.62
C MET A 243 4.87 -11.05 -17.19
N ASP A 244 5.38 -11.83 -18.15
CA ASP A 244 6.12 -13.06 -17.84
C ASP A 244 7.48 -12.75 -17.19
N GLU A 245 8.14 -11.67 -17.64
CA GLU A 245 9.35 -11.18 -16.96
C GLU A 245 9.03 -10.71 -15.54
N ALA A 246 7.95 -9.94 -15.38
CA ALA A 246 7.49 -9.47 -14.07
C ALA A 246 7.24 -10.66 -13.13
N LEU A 247 6.49 -11.66 -13.59
CA LEU A 247 6.21 -12.87 -12.80
C LEU A 247 7.48 -13.62 -12.43
N THR A 248 8.47 -13.69 -13.35
CA THR A 248 9.74 -14.35 -13.09
C THR A 248 10.47 -13.65 -11.94
N HIS A 249 10.56 -12.31 -11.98
CA HIS A 249 11.20 -11.52 -10.93
C HIS A 249 10.46 -11.64 -9.60
N LEU A 250 9.13 -11.54 -9.61
CA LEU A 250 8.31 -11.63 -8.40
C LEU A 250 8.42 -13.01 -7.74
N ASN A 251 8.39 -14.07 -8.55
CA ASN A 251 8.55 -15.43 -8.05
C ASN A 251 9.95 -15.65 -7.45
N PHE A 252 10.99 -15.13 -8.12
CA PHE A 252 12.37 -15.21 -7.61
C PHE A 252 12.49 -14.48 -6.27
N ARG A 253 11.95 -13.27 -6.18
CA ARG A 253 11.96 -12.46 -4.95
C ARG A 253 11.21 -13.18 -3.83
N SER A 254 10.03 -13.71 -4.12
CA SER A 254 9.21 -14.46 -3.16
C SER A 254 9.98 -15.68 -2.63
N ARG A 255 10.60 -16.46 -3.51
CA ARG A 255 11.41 -17.62 -3.11
C ARG A 255 12.62 -17.20 -2.26
N LYS A 256 13.31 -16.12 -2.64
CA LYS A 256 14.46 -15.62 -1.88
C LYS A 256 14.05 -15.20 -0.47
N MET A 257 12.92 -14.51 -0.35
CA MET A 257 12.39 -14.08 0.95
C MET A 257 12.00 -15.29 1.80
N HIS A 258 11.26 -16.26 1.23
CA HIS A 258 10.89 -17.49 1.93
C HIS A 258 12.12 -18.30 2.34
N GLY A 259 13.12 -18.39 1.48
CA GLY A 259 14.37 -19.11 1.77
C GLY A 259 15.19 -18.49 2.91
N GLY A 260 14.96 -17.21 3.21
CA GLY A 260 15.60 -16.49 4.31
C GLY A 260 14.78 -16.45 5.60
N MET A 261 13.61 -17.12 5.62
CA MET A 261 12.70 -17.11 6.78
C MET A 261 12.69 -18.49 7.47
N ALA A 262 12.53 -18.48 8.78
CA ALA A 262 12.25 -19.72 9.51
C ALA A 262 10.85 -20.22 9.14
N PHE A 263 10.71 -21.52 8.97
CA PHE A 263 9.47 -22.17 8.60
C PHE A 263 8.93 -22.96 9.78
N PHE A 264 7.64 -22.80 10.05
CA PHE A 264 6.94 -23.53 11.12
C PHE A 264 5.88 -24.41 10.48
N GLU A 265 5.89 -25.68 10.83
CA GLU A 265 4.95 -26.66 10.31
C GLU A 265 4.40 -27.51 11.48
N SER A 266 3.14 -27.83 11.41
CA SER A 266 2.48 -28.66 12.41
C SER A 266 1.64 -29.75 11.72
N ASP A 267 1.01 -30.62 12.51
CA ASP A 267 0.09 -31.61 11.99
C ASP A 267 -1.31 -31.06 11.69
N ASN A 268 -1.53 -29.76 11.87
CA ASN A 268 -2.79 -29.09 11.57
C ASN A 268 -2.67 -28.33 10.23
N GLU A 269 -3.40 -28.78 9.21
CA GLU A 269 -3.35 -28.21 7.86
C GLU A 269 -3.84 -26.75 7.83
N ASP A 270 -4.89 -26.42 8.59
CA ASP A 270 -5.40 -25.04 8.68
C ASP A 270 -4.36 -24.08 9.23
N PHE A 271 -3.60 -24.54 10.25
CA PHE A 271 -2.50 -23.74 10.81
C PHE A 271 -1.41 -23.51 9.75
N ASN A 272 -1.03 -24.55 9.01
CA ASN A 272 0.01 -24.45 7.99
C ASN A 272 -0.42 -23.50 6.86
N GLU A 273 -1.70 -23.59 6.43
CA GLU A 273 -2.27 -22.69 5.42
C GLU A 273 -2.28 -21.24 5.92
N MET A 274 -2.72 -21.02 7.16
CA MET A 274 -2.71 -19.69 7.79
C MET A 274 -1.29 -19.10 7.81
N MET A 275 -0.29 -19.91 8.21
CA MET A 275 1.11 -19.45 8.26
C MET A 275 1.64 -19.11 6.88
N SER A 276 1.35 -19.94 5.87
CA SER A 276 1.72 -19.70 4.49
C SER A 276 1.08 -18.39 3.97
N ARG A 277 -0.20 -18.18 4.25
CA ARG A 277 -0.91 -16.95 3.85
C ARG A 277 -0.31 -15.73 4.52
N ASN A 278 -0.05 -15.79 5.83
CA ASN A 278 0.56 -14.67 6.58
C ASN A 278 1.92 -14.29 6.01
N GLN A 279 2.75 -15.28 5.61
CA GLN A 279 4.05 -14.99 4.98
C GLN A 279 3.88 -14.27 3.63
N LYS A 280 2.90 -14.68 2.83
CA LYS A 280 2.59 -14.03 1.54
C LYS A 280 2.09 -12.59 1.76
N ASP A 281 1.24 -12.39 2.78
CA ASP A 281 0.71 -11.06 3.11
C ASP A 281 1.83 -10.14 3.64
N MET A 282 2.73 -10.65 4.47
CA MET A 282 3.91 -9.89 4.90
C MET A 282 4.79 -9.50 3.72
N ASN A 283 5.01 -10.43 2.78
CA ASN A 283 5.78 -10.15 1.56
C ASN A 283 5.10 -9.06 0.70
N MET A 284 3.76 -9.12 0.59
CA MET A 284 2.97 -8.09 -0.12
C MET A 284 3.13 -6.72 0.53
N LEU A 285 3.09 -6.66 1.88
CA LEU A 285 3.19 -5.39 2.61
C LEU A 285 4.60 -4.80 2.60
N MET A 286 5.65 -5.62 2.40
CA MET A 286 7.02 -5.10 2.27
C MET A 286 7.10 -4.09 1.13
N THR A 287 7.66 -2.93 1.45
CA THR A 287 7.82 -1.81 0.53
C THR A 287 9.30 -1.45 0.46
N ASN A 288 9.88 -1.60 -0.72
CA ASN A 288 11.28 -1.22 -0.98
C ASN A 288 11.30 0.16 -1.61
N THR A 289 12.17 1.00 -1.11
CA THR A 289 12.37 2.37 -1.62
C THR A 289 13.86 2.62 -1.75
N ASP A 290 14.23 3.69 -2.43
CA ASP A 290 15.63 4.13 -2.52
C ASP A 290 16.20 4.52 -1.15
N GLU A 291 15.32 4.80 -0.19
CA GLU A 291 15.68 5.22 1.16
C GLU A 291 15.89 4.04 2.13
N GLY A 292 15.36 2.86 1.80
CA GLY A 292 15.34 1.66 2.62
C GLY A 292 14.04 0.90 2.47
N SER A 293 13.86 -0.13 3.27
CA SER A 293 12.66 -0.99 3.20
C SER A 293 11.86 -0.94 4.50
N TYR A 294 10.55 -1.10 4.40
CA TYR A 294 9.67 -1.13 5.57
C TYR A 294 8.42 -1.97 5.26
N VAL A 295 7.66 -2.30 6.30
CA VAL A 295 6.35 -2.95 6.15
C VAL A 295 5.28 -1.87 6.19
N ALA A 296 4.48 -1.76 5.14
CA ALA A 296 3.33 -0.85 5.11
C ALA A 296 2.30 -1.28 6.17
N ALA A 297 1.65 -0.31 6.82
CA ALA A 297 0.75 -0.61 7.94
C ALA A 297 -0.55 -1.27 7.50
N GLY A 298 -1.04 -0.99 6.27
CA GLY A 298 -2.25 -1.67 5.76
C GLY A 298 -2.82 -1.02 4.50
N ILE A 299 -3.60 -1.80 3.75
CA ILE A 299 -4.24 -1.39 2.50
C ILE A 299 -5.73 -1.16 2.78
N PRO A 300 -6.34 -0.12 2.22
CA PRO A 300 -5.78 0.87 1.28
C PRO A 300 -5.18 2.12 1.94
N TRP A 301 -5.56 2.44 3.17
CA TRP A 301 -5.38 3.78 3.76
C TRP A 301 -4.00 4.01 4.37
N TYR A 302 -3.24 2.93 4.62
CA TYR A 302 -2.02 2.99 5.43
C TYR A 302 -0.81 2.40 4.68
N VAL A 303 -0.78 2.53 3.33
CA VAL A 303 0.36 2.09 2.50
C VAL A 303 1.45 3.16 2.55
N ALA A 304 2.03 3.34 3.74
CA ALA A 304 3.02 4.37 4.02
C ALA A 304 3.95 3.89 5.14
N LEU A 305 5.05 4.61 5.35
CA LEU A 305 5.94 4.35 6.47
C LEU A 305 5.31 4.87 7.76
N PHE A 306 4.99 3.97 8.67
CA PHE A 306 4.53 4.28 10.03
C PHE A 306 5.57 3.81 11.04
N GLY A 307 5.83 4.64 12.06
CA GLY A 307 6.83 4.32 13.08
C GLY A 307 6.41 3.15 13.96
N ARG A 308 5.28 3.26 14.63
CA ARG A 308 4.76 2.24 15.56
C ARG A 308 4.51 0.92 14.87
N ASP A 309 3.81 0.96 13.73
CA ASP A 309 3.38 -0.23 13.01
C ASP A 309 4.58 -1.04 12.50
N SER A 310 5.57 -0.36 11.90
CA SER A 310 6.80 -1.01 11.43
C SER A 310 7.54 -1.67 12.59
N LEU A 311 7.61 -1.00 13.76
CA LEU A 311 8.36 -1.52 14.92
C LEU A 311 7.64 -2.72 15.57
N ILE A 312 6.32 -2.65 15.73
CA ILE A 312 5.54 -3.77 16.31
C ILE A 312 5.58 -4.98 15.37
N THR A 313 5.38 -4.76 14.07
CA THR A 313 5.46 -5.81 13.06
C THR A 313 6.85 -6.45 13.05
N SER A 314 7.90 -5.63 13.11
CA SER A 314 9.30 -6.10 13.20
C SER A 314 9.50 -7.06 14.37
N ARG A 315 8.98 -6.71 15.55
CA ARG A 315 9.12 -7.53 16.76
C ARG A 315 8.41 -8.87 16.59
N PHE A 316 7.21 -8.87 16.03
CA PHE A 316 6.48 -10.12 15.77
C PHE A 316 7.15 -10.98 14.68
N ALA A 317 7.88 -10.35 13.75
CA ALA A 317 8.58 -11.05 12.68
C ALA A 317 9.93 -11.64 13.10
N LEU A 318 10.52 -11.24 14.24
CA LEU A 318 11.85 -11.69 14.68
C LEU A 318 12.02 -13.21 14.69
N PRO A 319 11.05 -14.02 15.18
CA PRO A 319 11.22 -15.47 15.15
C PRO A 319 11.28 -16.08 13.76
N PHE A 320 10.80 -15.36 12.76
CA PHE A 320 10.74 -15.82 11.36
C PHE A 320 11.87 -15.23 10.52
N THR A 321 12.07 -13.92 10.62
CA THR A 321 13.08 -13.21 9.84
C THR A 321 13.46 -11.89 10.52
N PRO A 322 14.71 -11.74 10.96
CA PRO A 322 15.14 -10.46 11.56
C PRO A 322 15.39 -9.35 10.54
N ILE A 323 15.39 -9.64 9.23
CA ILE A 323 15.67 -8.62 8.21
C ILE A 323 14.62 -7.50 8.23
N ILE A 324 13.36 -7.84 8.54
CA ILE A 324 12.28 -6.85 8.63
C ILE A 324 12.61 -5.82 9.73
N ALA A 325 13.08 -6.29 10.89
CA ALA A 325 13.47 -5.41 11.99
C ALA A 325 14.67 -4.54 11.61
N LYS A 326 15.68 -5.13 10.97
CA LYS A 326 16.89 -4.41 10.52
C LYS A 326 16.53 -3.23 9.61
N GLU A 327 15.75 -3.53 8.56
CA GLU A 327 15.39 -2.53 7.56
C GLU A 327 14.47 -1.44 8.15
N SER A 328 13.48 -1.83 8.94
CA SER A 328 12.58 -0.87 9.60
C SER A 328 13.33 0.06 10.54
N LEU A 329 14.26 -0.49 11.33
CA LEU A 329 15.08 0.33 12.25
C LEU A 329 15.94 1.33 11.48
N LYS A 330 16.56 0.91 10.39
CA LYS A 330 17.42 1.79 9.58
C LYS A 330 16.64 2.93 8.95
N ILE A 331 15.50 2.64 8.32
CA ILE A 331 14.70 3.69 7.67
C ILE A 331 14.12 4.65 8.72
N LEU A 332 13.67 4.15 9.88
CA LEU A 332 13.15 5.01 10.94
C LEU A 332 14.24 5.89 11.55
N ALA A 333 15.46 5.37 11.70
CA ALA A 333 16.62 6.15 12.17
C ALA A 333 16.92 7.31 11.21
N LYS A 334 16.82 7.08 9.90
CA LYS A 334 17.05 8.11 8.88
C LYS A 334 16.08 9.29 9.02
N TYR A 335 14.82 9.01 9.39
CA TYR A 335 13.77 10.01 9.58
C TYR A 335 13.64 10.48 11.05
N GLN A 336 14.57 10.11 11.94
CA GLN A 336 14.52 10.55 13.34
C GLN A 336 14.54 12.08 13.43
N GLY A 337 13.67 12.65 14.27
CA GLY A 337 13.54 14.09 14.47
C GLY A 337 14.84 14.77 14.86
N LYS A 338 15.10 15.93 14.27
CA LYS A 338 16.34 16.70 14.44
C LYS A 338 16.10 18.06 15.10
N ASP A 339 14.94 18.62 14.84
CA ASP A 339 14.61 20.01 15.22
C ASP A 339 13.36 20.05 16.10
N ASP A 340 13.18 21.16 16.80
CA ASP A 340 11.90 21.50 17.44
C ASP A 340 11.02 22.19 16.41
N ASN A 341 10.04 21.46 15.86
CA ASN A 341 9.14 21.98 14.82
C ASN A 341 7.67 21.68 15.17
N PRO A 342 6.96 22.66 15.80
CA PRO A 342 5.57 22.45 16.19
C PRO A 342 4.62 22.15 15.01
N ALA A 343 4.93 22.59 13.79
CA ALA A 343 4.05 22.39 12.63
C ALA A 343 3.90 20.91 12.25
N ARG A 344 4.77 20.02 12.77
CA ARG A 344 4.67 18.58 12.53
C ARG A 344 4.98 17.76 13.79
N ASP A 345 4.85 18.39 14.97
CA ASP A 345 5.08 17.77 16.29
C ASP A 345 6.49 17.16 16.40
N GLU A 346 7.48 17.70 15.68
CA GLU A 346 8.85 17.20 15.68
C GLU A 346 9.61 17.71 16.89
N GLU A 347 10.38 16.81 17.51
CA GLU A 347 11.31 17.10 18.59
C GLU A 347 12.62 16.32 18.36
N PRO A 348 13.79 16.87 18.74
CA PRO A 348 15.05 16.14 18.55
C PRO A 348 15.04 14.76 19.23
N GLY A 349 15.36 13.72 18.46
CA GLY A 349 15.41 12.34 18.94
C GLY A 349 14.11 11.55 18.82
N LYS A 350 12.99 12.20 18.51
CA LYS A 350 11.67 11.57 18.39
C LYS A 350 11.61 10.71 17.10
N ILE A 351 10.96 9.55 17.15
CA ILE A 351 10.72 8.72 15.96
C ILE A 351 9.39 9.14 15.33
N LEU A 352 9.34 9.14 14.01
CA LEU A 352 8.18 9.62 13.26
C LEU A 352 6.92 8.78 13.53
N HIS A 353 5.75 9.40 13.37
CA HIS A 353 4.46 8.72 13.36
C HIS A 353 4.19 8.16 11.96
N GLU A 354 4.15 9.03 10.94
CA GLU A 354 3.93 8.60 9.56
C GLU A 354 4.58 9.56 8.55
N LEU A 355 4.81 9.04 7.35
CA LEU A 355 5.36 9.78 6.22
C LEU A 355 4.43 9.65 5.03
N ARG A 356 3.94 10.79 4.52
CA ARG A 356 3.08 10.87 3.34
C ARG A 356 3.75 11.70 2.25
N VAL A 357 3.39 11.39 1.00
CA VAL A 357 4.01 12.02 -0.17
C VAL A 357 2.98 12.50 -1.21
N GLY A 358 1.69 12.41 -0.88
CA GLY A 358 0.58 12.86 -1.72
C GLY A 358 0.54 14.36 -1.94
N GLU A 359 -0.40 14.81 -2.76
CA GLU A 359 -0.55 16.24 -3.09
C GLU A 359 -0.84 17.05 -1.81
N LEU A 360 -1.75 16.59 -0.95
CA LEU A 360 -2.12 17.30 0.28
C LEU A 360 -0.91 17.44 1.23
N ALA A 361 -0.07 16.41 1.33
CA ALA A 361 1.13 16.47 2.15
C ALA A 361 2.13 17.50 1.61
N ARG A 362 2.37 17.51 0.29
CA ARG A 362 3.30 18.46 -0.35
C ARG A 362 2.83 19.91 -0.21
N LEU A 363 1.53 20.14 -0.23
CA LEU A 363 0.95 21.49 -0.07
C LEU A 363 0.88 21.93 1.40
N GLY A 364 1.21 21.05 2.36
CA GLY A 364 1.09 21.36 3.78
C GLY A 364 -0.34 21.39 4.29
N GLU A 365 -1.29 20.84 3.53
CA GLU A 365 -2.69 20.72 3.96
C GLU A 365 -2.86 19.65 5.02
N ILE A 366 -1.91 18.72 5.11
CA ILE A 366 -1.76 17.75 6.19
C ILE A 366 -0.28 17.78 6.67
N PRO A 367 0.01 17.51 7.96
CA PRO A 367 1.36 17.69 8.48
C PRO A 367 2.34 16.54 8.20
N HIS A 368 1.94 15.51 7.47
CA HIS A 368 2.56 14.18 7.41
C HIS A 368 3.81 14.07 6.49
N THR A 369 4.71 15.08 6.45
CA THR A 369 5.87 15.16 5.52
C THR A 369 7.27 15.32 6.16
N PRO A 370 7.79 14.52 7.11
CA PRO A 370 7.16 13.53 8.00
C PRO A 370 6.42 14.17 9.18
N TYR A 371 5.59 13.40 9.86
CA TYR A 371 4.84 13.84 11.05
C TYR A 371 5.28 13.03 12.27
N TYR A 372 5.37 13.70 13.43
CA TYR A 372 5.94 13.08 14.64
C TYR A 372 4.95 12.95 15.79
N GLY A 373 3.65 13.03 15.51
CA GLY A 373 2.61 12.93 16.53
C GLY A 373 2.43 11.52 17.10
N SER A 374 3.46 10.98 17.75
CA SER A 374 3.47 9.65 18.37
C SER A 374 4.36 9.67 19.60
N VAL A 375 3.81 9.21 20.74
CA VAL A 375 4.57 9.13 22.00
C VAL A 375 5.23 7.76 22.17
N ASP A 376 4.75 6.74 21.48
CA ASP A 376 5.13 5.34 21.66
C ASP A 376 6.17 4.84 20.65
N ALA A 377 6.26 5.41 19.46
CA ALA A 377 7.22 4.98 18.44
C ALA A 377 8.68 5.09 18.95
N THR A 378 9.01 6.16 19.67
CA THR A 378 10.38 6.40 20.15
C THR A 378 10.85 5.33 21.15
N PRO A 379 10.12 5.01 22.23
CA PRO A 379 10.54 3.89 23.09
C PRO A 379 10.46 2.52 22.37
N LEU A 380 9.51 2.32 21.46
CA LEU A 380 9.44 1.08 20.68
C LEU A 380 10.69 0.89 19.82
N PHE A 381 11.26 1.96 19.27
CA PHE A 381 12.50 1.90 18.50
C PHE A 381 13.65 1.28 19.30
N ILE A 382 13.83 1.73 20.56
CA ILE A 382 14.88 1.21 21.42
C ILE A 382 14.64 -0.26 21.78
N ILE A 383 13.39 -0.61 22.10
CA ILE A 383 13.01 -1.98 22.45
C ILE A 383 13.27 -2.92 21.24
N THR A 384 12.85 -2.48 20.06
CA THR A 384 13.03 -3.28 18.84
C THR A 384 14.51 -3.47 18.51
N LEU A 385 15.33 -2.41 18.65
CA LEU A 385 16.77 -2.50 18.43
C LEU A 385 17.41 -3.51 19.40
N TYR A 386 17.01 -3.47 20.68
CA TYR A 386 17.51 -4.42 21.68
C TYR A 386 17.09 -5.85 21.33
N GLU A 387 15.80 -6.07 21.04
CA GLU A 387 15.29 -7.40 20.69
C GLU A 387 15.96 -7.91 19.42
N TYR A 388 16.11 -7.07 18.39
CA TYR A 388 16.83 -7.41 17.15
C TYR A 388 18.26 -7.90 17.49
N PHE A 389 19.01 -7.12 18.29
CA PHE A 389 20.37 -7.50 18.69
C PHE A 389 20.38 -8.82 19.47
N THR A 390 19.42 -9.04 20.36
CA THR A 390 19.32 -10.26 21.15
C THR A 390 19.09 -11.50 20.26
N TRP A 391 18.30 -11.35 19.19
CA TRP A 391 18.02 -12.43 18.25
C TRP A 391 19.17 -12.71 17.27
N THR A 392 20.02 -11.72 16.98
CA THR A 392 20.95 -11.80 15.84
C THR A 392 22.43 -11.73 16.21
N ASP A 393 22.79 -11.13 17.35
CA ASP A 393 24.15 -10.70 17.73
C ASP A 393 24.79 -9.81 16.65
N ASP A 394 23.97 -9.04 15.87
CA ASP A 394 24.46 -8.15 14.81
C ASP A 394 25.03 -6.86 15.41
N LYS A 395 26.30 -6.92 15.78
CA LYS A 395 27.02 -5.78 16.41
C LYS A 395 27.20 -4.62 15.42
N GLU A 396 27.36 -4.91 14.14
CA GLU A 396 27.53 -3.87 13.12
C GLU A 396 26.28 -2.96 13.07
N THR A 397 25.10 -3.54 12.93
CA THR A 397 23.84 -2.78 12.92
C THR A 397 23.60 -2.09 14.26
N LEU A 398 23.90 -2.77 15.38
CA LEU A 398 23.78 -2.14 16.70
C LEU A 398 24.63 -0.88 16.79
N CYS A 399 25.89 -0.94 16.36
CA CYS A 399 26.81 0.21 16.41
C CYS A 399 26.37 1.32 15.45
N GLU A 400 25.91 0.97 14.26
CA GLU A 400 25.36 1.94 13.28
C GLU A 400 24.19 2.72 13.89
N LEU A 401 23.28 2.03 14.58
CA LEU A 401 22.05 2.62 15.11
C LEU A 401 22.21 3.18 16.54
N TRP A 402 23.34 2.95 17.20
CA TRP A 402 23.55 3.37 18.58
C TRP A 402 23.39 4.88 18.80
N PRO A 403 23.93 5.76 17.93
CA PRO A 403 23.71 7.20 18.09
C PRO A 403 22.23 7.61 18.05
N HIS A 404 21.42 6.89 17.26
CA HIS A 404 19.99 7.12 17.18
C HIS A 404 19.26 6.67 18.46
N ALA A 405 19.68 5.54 19.02
CA ALA A 405 19.16 5.06 20.32
C ALA A 405 19.47 6.07 21.44
N VAL A 406 20.68 6.65 21.44
CA VAL A 406 21.07 7.70 22.39
C VAL A 406 20.13 8.90 22.30
N LYS A 407 19.89 9.42 21.10
CA LYS A 407 18.99 10.56 20.86
C LYS A 407 17.54 10.23 21.28
N ALA A 408 17.09 9.02 21.01
CA ALA A 408 15.77 8.56 21.41
C ALA A 408 15.64 8.53 22.94
N MET A 409 16.66 8.03 23.65
CA MET A 409 16.70 8.05 25.12
C MET A 409 16.71 9.47 25.69
N GLU A 410 17.46 10.37 25.08
CA GLU A 410 17.47 11.79 25.48
C GLU A 410 16.08 12.42 25.34
N TRP A 411 15.36 12.10 24.26
CA TRP A 411 13.98 12.55 24.09
C TRP A 411 13.07 11.99 25.20
N ILE A 412 13.18 10.69 25.50
CA ILE A 412 12.39 10.03 26.56
C ILE A 412 12.66 10.72 27.91
N ASP A 413 13.93 10.96 28.23
CA ASP A 413 14.30 11.62 29.49
C ASP A 413 13.72 13.04 29.57
N ARG A 414 13.76 13.81 28.49
CA ARG A 414 13.16 15.17 28.46
C ARG A 414 11.66 15.08 28.69
N ASN A 415 10.99 14.18 27.98
CA ASN A 415 9.52 14.02 28.05
C ASN A 415 9.07 13.62 29.46
N LEU A 416 9.76 12.67 30.11
CA LEU A 416 9.44 12.21 31.46
C LEU A 416 9.60 13.32 32.49
N LYS A 417 10.56 14.25 32.33
CA LYS A 417 10.80 15.37 33.24
C LYS A 417 9.75 16.48 33.13
N GLN A 418 8.98 16.51 32.04
CA GLN A 418 7.96 17.55 31.86
C GLN A 418 6.77 17.38 32.81
N HIS A 419 6.56 16.18 33.37
CA HIS A 419 5.44 15.91 34.27
C HIS A 419 5.94 15.57 35.67
N LYS A 420 5.37 16.23 36.68
CA LYS A 420 5.81 16.09 38.10
C LYS A 420 5.79 14.65 38.62
N LEU A 421 4.89 13.80 38.09
CA LEU A 421 4.77 12.41 38.51
C LEU A 421 5.64 11.45 37.65
N GLY A 422 6.45 11.97 36.74
CA GLY A 422 7.36 11.19 35.91
C GLY A 422 6.65 10.32 34.87
N TYR A 423 5.44 10.69 34.45
CA TYR A 423 4.74 10.02 33.36
C TYR A 423 5.14 10.66 32.03
N SER A 424 5.26 9.85 30.99
CA SER A 424 5.35 10.37 29.63
C SER A 424 4.00 10.97 29.24
N THR A 425 4.03 12.16 28.70
CA THR A 425 2.82 12.86 28.24
C THR A 425 2.98 13.30 26.79
N TYR A 426 1.86 13.49 26.13
CA TYR A 426 1.85 14.08 24.80
C TYR A 426 0.90 15.27 24.74
N ARG A 427 1.21 16.17 23.84
CA ARG A 427 0.40 17.33 23.50
C ARG A 427 0.58 17.60 22.01
N THR A 428 -0.52 17.72 21.29
CA THR A 428 -0.50 18.15 19.90
C THR A 428 -0.11 19.62 19.85
N MET A 429 0.99 19.94 19.18
CA MET A 429 1.41 21.32 18.90
C MET A 429 1.03 21.73 17.49
N CYS A 430 0.93 20.76 16.60
CA CYS A 430 0.51 20.96 15.21
C CYS A 430 -1.00 21.21 15.14
N GLU A 431 -1.42 22.35 14.60
CA GLU A 431 -2.84 22.71 14.45
C GLU A 431 -3.65 21.67 13.69
N ARG A 432 -3.02 21.03 12.70
CA ARG A 432 -3.66 20.00 11.86
C ARG A 432 -3.23 18.59 12.27
N GLY A 433 -2.57 18.45 13.43
CA GLY A 433 -2.09 17.18 13.93
C GLY A 433 -3.17 16.33 14.59
N ILE A 434 -2.83 15.06 14.86
CA ILE A 434 -3.76 14.15 15.54
C ILE A 434 -3.83 14.48 17.04
N LEU A 435 -5.02 14.47 17.58
CA LEU A 435 -5.27 14.80 18.98
C LEU A 435 -4.69 13.74 19.93
N GLN A 436 -4.89 12.46 19.60
CA GLN A 436 -4.44 11.33 20.40
C GLN A 436 -3.14 10.77 19.81
N GLN A 437 -2.02 10.87 20.51
CA GLN A 437 -0.70 10.50 20.01
C GLN A 437 -0.16 9.20 20.64
N GLY A 438 -1.03 8.43 21.28
CA GLY A 438 -0.69 7.09 21.81
C GLY A 438 -1.05 5.98 20.82
N TRP A 439 -0.98 4.73 21.29
CA TRP A 439 -1.34 3.57 20.48
C TRP A 439 -2.78 3.64 19.97
N LYS A 440 -3.70 4.08 20.83
CA LYS A 440 -5.07 4.39 20.41
C LYS A 440 -5.07 5.84 19.94
N ASP A 441 -5.02 6.06 18.64
CA ASP A 441 -4.84 7.39 18.05
C ASP A 441 -6.11 7.95 17.38
N SER A 442 -7.22 7.23 17.42
CA SER A 442 -8.51 7.77 16.98
C SER A 442 -8.94 8.95 17.87
N HIS A 443 -9.62 9.92 17.28
CA HIS A 443 -10.01 11.15 17.95
C HIS A 443 -10.69 10.90 19.31
N ASP A 444 -11.55 9.89 19.39
CA ASP A 444 -12.37 9.55 20.55
C ASP A 444 -11.81 8.39 21.40
N SER A 445 -10.56 8.01 21.19
CA SER A 445 -9.98 6.79 21.80
C SER A 445 -9.66 6.92 23.29
N VAL A 446 -9.48 8.15 23.76
CA VAL A 446 -9.22 8.43 25.19
C VAL A 446 -10.36 9.33 25.71
N MET A 447 -11.14 8.78 26.65
CA MET A 447 -12.28 9.47 27.23
C MET A 447 -12.16 9.45 28.76
N ASP A 448 -12.79 10.44 29.41
CA ASP A 448 -12.92 10.44 30.85
C ASP A 448 -14.10 9.54 31.31
N GLU A 449 -14.37 9.52 32.62
CA GLU A 449 -15.41 8.68 33.21
C GLU A 449 -16.85 9.08 32.78
N LEU A 450 -17.00 10.26 32.18
CA LEU A 450 -18.30 10.76 31.69
C LEU A 450 -18.43 10.57 30.16
N GLY A 451 -17.43 9.97 29.50
CA GLY A 451 -17.42 9.77 28.05
C GLY A 451 -17.03 11.02 27.27
N VAL A 452 -16.44 12.01 27.92
CA VAL A 452 -15.95 13.22 27.25
C VAL A 452 -14.52 12.96 26.73
N VAL A 453 -14.29 13.32 25.48
CA VAL A 453 -12.96 13.12 24.85
C VAL A 453 -11.89 13.87 25.63
N GLY A 454 -10.84 13.17 26.00
CA GLY A 454 -9.73 13.72 26.77
C GLY A 454 -8.96 14.80 26.01
N SER A 455 -8.62 15.86 26.73
CA SER A 455 -7.81 16.98 26.18
C SER A 455 -6.35 16.87 26.61
N PRO A 456 -5.40 16.98 25.66
CA PRO A 456 -3.97 16.97 26.05
C PRO A 456 -3.57 18.11 27.02
N PRO A 457 -2.56 17.91 27.88
CA PRO A 457 -1.63 16.78 27.88
C PRO A 457 -2.21 15.51 28.49
N ILE A 458 -2.07 14.38 27.76
CA ILE A 458 -2.54 13.07 28.16
C ILE A 458 -1.36 12.18 28.47
N ALA A 459 -1.45 11.39 29.59
CA ALA A 459 -0.36 10.51 30.00
C ALA A 459 -0.50 9.10 29.43
N UNK A 460 0.46 8.70 28.89
CA UNK A 460 0.49 7.39 28.38
C UNK A 460 0.96 6.48 29.45
N UNK A 461 0.32 5.79 29.91
CA UNK A 461 0.57 4.92 30.97
C UNK A 461 1.40 3.75 30.63
N UNK A 462 1.47 3.50 29.60
CA UNK A 462 2.26 2.50 29.06
C UNK A 462 3.73 2.74 29.23
N LEU A 463 4.08 3.85 29.11
CA LEU A 463 5.51 4.18 29.14
C LEU A 463 6.15 4.02 30.54
N ARG A 464 5.36 3.99 31.58
CA ARG A 464 5.91 3.69 32.90
C ARG A 464 6.42 2.23 32.98
N SER A 465 5.71 1.32 32.31
CA SER A 465 6.17 -0.06 32.19
C SER A 465 7.40 -0.21 31.28
N LEU A 466 7.60 0.72 30.35
CA LEU A 466 8.78 0.77 29.48
C LEU A 466 10.05 1.20 30.23
N LYS A 467 9.92 2.14 31.17
CA LYS A 467 11.04 2.52 32.05
C LYS A 467 11.56 1.28 32.82
N CYS A 468 10.65 0.45 33.30
CA CYS A 468 11.00 -0.83 33.95
C CYS A 468 11.63 -1.82 32.97
N ARG A 469 11.12 -1.90 31.73
CA ARG A 469 11.66 -2.83 30.72
C ARG A 469 13.02 -2.40 30.19
N VAL A 470 13.25 -1.12 29.95
CA VAL A 470 14.56 -0.61 29.52
C VAL A 470 15.61 -0.83 30.64
N THR A 471 15.21 -0.72 31.91
CA THR A 471 16.09 -1.01 33.06
C THR A 471 16.34 -2.53 33.20
N PHE A 472 15.37 -3.38 32.87
CA PHE A 472 15.51 -4.83 32.87
C PHE A 472 16.42 -5.35 31.75
N ILE A 473 16.47 -4.61 30.68
CA ILE A 473 17.24 -4.93 29.45
C ILE A 473 18.76 -4.79 29.67
N TRP A 474 19.18 -3.99 30.67
CA TRP A 474 20.61 -3.83 31.01
C TRP A 474 20.80 -4.02 32.52
N PRO A 475 20.90 -5.28 32.99
CA PRO A 475 20.89 -5.58 34.44
C PRO A 475 22.07 -5.07 35.24
N SER A 476 23.11 -4.56 34.60
CA SER A 476 24.36 -4.16 35.28
C SER A 476 24.43 -2.68 35.71
N ALA A 477 23.36 -1.90 35.48
CA ALA A 477 23.42 -0.46 35.82
C ALA A 477 22.16 0.01 36.53
N THR A 478 22.32 0.51 37.72
CA THR A 478 21.29 1.33 38.36
C THR A 478 21.08 2.60 37.55
N TRP A 479 19.87 3.13 37.54
CA TRP A 479 19.47 4.28 36.70
C TRP A 479 20.47 5.44 36.69
N PRO A 480 21.09 5.85 37.80
CA PRO A 480 22.14 6.91 37.78
C PRO A 480 23.45 6.47 37.10
N ALA A 481 23.86 5.20 37.21
CA ALA A 481 25.07 4.69 36.55
C ALA A 481 24.88 4.48 35.07
N TRP A 482 23.64 4.22 34.65
CA TRP A 482 23.27 4.04 33.25
C TRP A 482 23.40 5.37 32.48
N GLN A 483 23.09 6.51 33.12
CA GLN A 483 23.20 7.83 32.47
C GLN A 483 24.64 8.19 32.06
N THR A 484 25.64 7.55 32.66
CA THR A 484 27.03 7.76 32.25
C THR A 484 27.59 6.67 31.35
N SER A 485 27.15 5.41 31.51
CA SER A 485 27.71 4.28 30.76
C SER A 485 27.18 4.12 29.34
N TRP A 486 25.90 4.49 29.09
CA TRP A 486 25.33 4.31 27.74
C TRP A 486 25.87 5.30 26.70
N ARG A 487 26.41 6.45 27.16
CA ARG A 487 27.05 7.43 26.26
C ARG A 487 28.34 6.90 25.64
N THR A 488 28.99 5.94 26.27
CA THR A 488 30.21 5.32 25.76
C THR A 488 29.94 4.06 24.95
N GLY A 489 28.72 3.49 25.02
CA GLY A 489 28.22 2.43 24.17
C GLY A 489 29.02 1.11 24.11
N PRO A 490 28.44 0.07 23.49
CA PRO A 490 29.16 -1.20 23.28
C PRO A 490 30.20 -1.14 22.17
N CYS A 491 30.29 -0.04 21.45
CA CYS A 491 31.03 0.06 20.19
C CYS A 491 32.39 0.80 20.35
N GLY A 492 32.73 1.23 21.56
CA GLY A 492 33.94 2.00 21.78
C GLY A 492 33.80 3.46 21.29
N SER A 493 34.68 4.34 21.73
CA SER A 493 34.72 5.71 21.20
C SER A 493 35.28 5.68 19.78
N ALA A 494 34.47 6.06 18.80
CA ALA A 494 34.94 6.30 17.45
C ALA A 494 35.78 7.60 17.44
#